data_bf6e92c2ef172bf799c34c39ef1d987a
#
_entry.id   bf6e92c2ef172bf799c34c39ef1d987a
#
_cell.length_a   1.000
_cell.length_b   1.000
_cell.length_c   1.000
_cell.angle_alpha   90.00
_cell.angle_beta   90.00
_cell.angle_gamma   90.00
#
_symmetry.space_group_name_H-M   'P 1'
#
loop_
_entity.id
_entity.type
_entity.pdbx_description
1 polymer ?
#
loop_
_entity_poly.entity_id
_entity_poly.type
_entity_poly.pdbx_seq_one_letter_code
_entity_poly.pdbx_strand_id
1 'polypeptide(L)'
;GYETQRVATPDLLQGQEEVVQAGKIGISTDIYEVVWSNGHEISRQWVEQTESTAVTEIIRYGTSVTSVDPSDKLVNVSTGSDGSGVLTFASGATMKFSQARTMKCTAYTAGHDGVGTRTATGTTVHKGVAAVDKRVFPLGSDLYVVAKGMEYGLTRAEDTGMKGPKIDLYMESYQECIQFGRRTGTVYLLED
;
A
#
# COMPACT_ATOMS: atom_id res chain seq x y z
N GLY A 1 -4.36 -17.14 29.78
CA GLY A 1 -3.77 -16.22 28.82
C GLY A 1 -4.78 -15.75 27.78
N TYR A 2 -4.37 -14.90 26.85
CA TYR A 2 -5.13 -14.54 25.65
C TYR A 2 -4.26 -14.79 24.41
N GLU A 3 -4.90 -14.86 23.25
CA GLU A 3 -4.24 -14.99 21.97
C GLU A 3 -4.00 -13.60 21.37
N THR A 4 -2.94 -13.47 20.55
CA THR A 4 -2.67 -12.25 19.76
C THR A 4 -2.83 -12.57 18.28
N GLN A 5 -3.70 -11.82 17.60
CA GLN A 5 -3.89 -11.88 16.16
C GLN A 5 -3.24 -10.65 15.50
N ARG A 6 -2.47 -10.89 14.44
CA ARG A 6 -1.85 -9.82 13.64
C ARG A 6 -2.53 -9.71 12.28
N VAL A 7 -2.95 -8.48 11.91
CA VAL A 7 -3.71 -8.20 10.69
C VAL A 7 -2.98 -7.14 9.87
N ALA A 8 -2.68 -7.46 8.62
CA ALA A 8 -2.07 -6.51 7.67
C ALA A 8 -3.06 -5.40 7.29
N THR A 9 -2.55 -4.17 7.17
CA THR A 9 -3.36 -3.03 6.72
C THR A 9 -2.56 -2.07 5.84
N PRO A 10 -3.15 -1.58 4.72
CA PRO A 10 -2.56 -0.52 3.91
C PRO A 10 -2.76 0.88 4.53
N ASP A 11 -3.43 0.99 5.67
CA ASP A 11 -3.70 2.28 6.33
C ASP A 11 -2.53 2.77 7.19
N LEU A 12 -1.57 1.90 7.46
CA LEU A 12 -0.35 2.21 8.21
C LEU A 12 0.89 2.01 7.32
N LEU A 13 1.90 2.84 7.52
CA LEU A 13 3.19 2.65 6.89
C LEU A 13 3.86 1.37 7.38
N GLN A 14 4.64 0.75 6.52
CA GLN A 14 5.43 -0.43 6.88
C GLN A 14 6.32 -0.13 8.09
N GLY A 15 6.28 -1.02 9.08
CA GLY A 15 6.96 -0.85 10.37
C GLY A 15 6.13 -0.15 11.46
N GLN A 16 4.94 0.37 11.13
CA GLN A 16 3.99 0.88 12.13
C GLN A 16 3.03 -0.23 12.58
N GLU A 17 2.61 -0.16 13.83
CA GLU A 17 1.64 -1.08 14.43
C GLU A 17 0.65 -0.31 15.30
N GLU A 18 -0.58 -0.83 15.38
CA GLU A 18 -1.66 -0.30 16.18
C GLU A 18 -2.41 -1.44 16.88
N VAL A 19 -2.60 -1.33 18.18
CA VAL A 19 -3.47 -2.25 18.94
C VAL A 19 -4.90 -1.77 18.81
N VAL A 20 -5.72 -2.47 18.03
CA VAL A 20 -7.13 -2.12 17.82
C VAL A 20 -8.06 -2.82 18.82
N GLN A 21 -7.59 -3.90 19.44
CA GLN A 21 -8.28 -4.59 20.52
C GLN A 21 -7.25 -5.06 21.53
N ALA A 22 -7.38 -4.59 22.78
CA ALA A 22 -6.53 -5.05 23.86
C ALA A 22 -6.93 -6.46 24.30
N GLY A 23 -5.95 -7.33 24.50
CA GLY A 23 -6.14 -8.65 25.06
C GLY A 23 -6.56 -8.61 26.53
N LYS A 24 -7.37 -9.59 26.94
CA LYS A 24 -7.71 -9.80 28.35
C LYS A 24 -7.53 -11.26 28.72
N ILE A 25 -6.94 -11.48 29.88
CA ILE A 25 -6.77 -12.83 30.43
C ILE A 25 -8.14 -13.32 30.90
N GLY A 26 -8.50 -14.54 30.52
CA GLY A 26 -9.60 -15.26 31.14
C GLY A 26 -9.19 -15.73 32.55
N ILE A 27 -10.07 -15.52 33.49
CA ILE A 27 -9.86 -15.86 34.91
C ILE A 27 -10.95 -16.85 35.33
N SER A 28 -10.53 -17.92 35.97
CA SER A 28 -11.41 -18.83 36.69
C SER A 28 -11.17 -18.61 38.18
N THR A 29 -12.24 -18.40 38.92
CA THR A 29 -12.20 -18.16 40.36
C THR A 29 -13.08 -19.17 41.07
N ASP A 30 -12.49 -19.98 41.93
CA ASP A 30 -13.23 -20.88 42.84
C ASP A 30 -13.58 -20.13 44.12
N ILE A 31 -14.84 -20.20 44.50
CA ILE A 31 -15.38 -19.61 45.73
C ILE A 31 -15.60 -20.70 46.75
N TYR A 32 -15.04 -20.51 47.93
CA TYR A 32 -15.15 -21.43 49.06
C TYR A 32 -15.82 -20.75 50.24
N GLU A 33 -16.74 -21.45 50.90
CA GLU A 33 -17.17 -21.11 52.24
C GLU A 33 -16.17 -21.71 53.25
N VAL A 34 -15.63 -20.85 54.12
CA VAL A 34 -14.61 -21.24 55.10
C VAL A 34 -15.11 -20.90 56.49
N VAL A 35 -15.19 -21.90 57.37
CA VAL A 35 -15.58 -21.72 58.76
C VAL A 35 -14.33 -21.72 59.65
N TRP A 36 -14.23 -20.67 60.46
CA TRP A 36 -13.10 -20.47 61.39
C TRP A 36 -13.57 -20.51 62.84
N SER A 37 -12.79 -21.13 63.70
CA SER A 37 -12.98 -21.10 65.15
C SER A 37 -11.63 -20.96 65.87
N ASN A 38 -11.56 -20.02 66.82
CA ASN A 38 -10.36 -19.74 67.60
C ASN A 38 -9.10 -19.50 66.73
N GLY A 39 -9.25 -18.87 65.56
CA GLY A 39 -8.15 -18.58 64.64
C GLY A 39 -7.70 -19.76 63.77
N HIS A 40 -8.40 -20.88 63.84
CA HIS A 40 -8.14 -22.08 63.02
C HIS A 40 -9.27 -22.35 62.01
N GLU A 41 -8.94 -22.70 60.79
CA GLU A 41 -9.90 -23.16 59.79
C GLU A 41 -10.44 -24.53 60.21
N ILE A 42 -11.78 -24.62 60.33
CA ILE A 42 -12.46 -25.88 60.74
C ILE A 42 -13.00 -26.61 59.51
N SER A 43 -13.54 -25.86 58.56
CA SER A 43 -14.06 -26.48 57.34
C SER A 43 -13.89 -25.52 56.16
N ARG A 44 -13.75 -26.10 54.97
CA ARG A 44 -13.74 -25.43 53.68
C ARG A 44 -14.63 -26.24 52.74
N GLN A 45 -15.67 -25.59 52.22
CA GLN A 45 -16.58 -26.19 51.26
C GLN A 45 -16.57 -25.38 49.98
N TRP A 46 -16.38 -26.00 48.82
CA TRP A 46 -16.52 -25.38 47.52
C TRP A 46 -18.00 -24.98 47.33
N VAL A 47 -18.22 -23.74 46.86
CA VAL A 47 -19.55 -23.17 46.63
C VAL A 47 -19.84 -23.11 45.15
N GLU A 48 -19.01 -22.40 44.42
CA GLU A 48 -19.17 -22.20 43.00
C GLU A 48 -17.85 -21.82 42.31
N GLN A 49 -17.84 -21.89 40.98
CA GLN A 49 -16.78 -21.39 40.15
C GLN A 49 -17.36 -20.32 39.24
N THR A 50 -16.68 -19.17 39.16
CA THR A 50 -16.97 -18.11 38.20
C THR A 50 -15.87 -18.05 37.16
N GLU A 51 -16.24 -17.88 35.88
CA GLU A 51 -15.27 -17.77 34.78
C GLU A 51 -15.50 -16.52 33.99
N SER A 52 -14.41 -15.87 33.58
CA SER A 52 -14.43 -14.84 32.54
C SER A 52 -13.70 -15.36 31.31
N THR A 53 -14.24 -15.05 30.13
CA THR A 53 -13.65 -15.45 28.85
C THR A 53 -12.43 -14.58 28.54
N ALA A 54 -11.37 -15.19 28.03
CA ALA A 54 -10.24 -14.46 27.46
C ALA A 54 -10.68 -13.67 26.23
N VAL A 55 -10.11 -12.47 26.04
CA VAL A 55 -10.32 -11.63 24.85
C VAL A 55 -9.03 -11.61 24.06
N THR A 56 -9.09 -11.96 22.78
CA THR A 56 -7.95 -11.91 21.85
C THR A 56 -7.46 -10.48 21.68
N GLU A 57 -6.15 -10.27 21.76
CA GLU A 57 -5.54 -9.03 21.32
C GLU A 57 -5.50 -8.99 19.80
N ILE A 58 -5.81 -7.83 19.20
CA ILE A 58 -5.70 -7.62 17.75
C ILE A 58 -4.76 -6.46 17.48
N ILE A 59 -3.66 -6.75 16.78
CA ILE A 59 -2.66 -5.79 16.36
C ILE A 59 -2.73 -5.65 14.84
N ARG A 60 -2.97 -4.44 14.33
CA ARG A 60 -2.82 -4.12 12.91
C ARG A 60 -1.35 -3.73 12.65
N TYR A 61 -0.78 -4.24 11.57
CA TYR A 61 0.56 -3.83 11.12
C TYR A 61 0.52 -3.27 9.72
N GLY A 62 1.33 -2.22 9.50
CA GLY A 62 1.35 -1.47 8.25
C GLY A 62 2.03 -2.21 7.12
N THR A 63 1.47 -2.09 5.92
CA THR A 63 2.01 -2.60 4.64
C THR A 63 2.27 -1.49 3.63
N SER A 64 1.81 -0.24 3.89
CA SER A 64 1.96 0.88 2.97
C SER A 64 3.41 1.31 2.84
N VAL A 65 3.86 1.57 1.62
CA VAL A 65 5.20 2.06 1.28
C VAL A 65 5.09 3.20 0.28
N THR A 66 6.12 4.06 0.24
CA THR A 66 6.24 5.17 -0.74
C THR A 66 7.07 4.79 -1.96
N SER A 67 7.79 3.68 -1.91
CA SER A 67 8.58 3.14 -3.02
C SER A 67 8.64 1.62 -2.95
N VAL A 68 8.79 0.98 -4.09
CA VAL A 68 9.02 -0.47 -4.21
C VAL A 68 10.26 -0.72 -5.05
N ASP A 69 10.93 -1.83 -4.80
CA ASP A 69 12.00 -2.31 -5.67
C ASP A 69 11.43 -2.56 -7.08
N PRO A 70 12.12 -2.15 -8.16
CA PRO A 70 11.65 -2.39 -9.54
C PRO A 70 11.44 -3.87 -9.90
N SER A 71 12.02 -4.78 -9.14
CA SER A 71 11.82 -6.23 -9.30
C SER A 71 10.58 -6.75 -8.55
N ASP A 72 10.06 -5.99 -7.59
CA ASP A 72 8.87 -6.35 -6.83
C ASP A 72 7.62 -6.12 -7.68
N LYS A 73 6.98 -7.20 -8.08
CA LYS A 73 5.91 -7.17 -9.07
C LYS A 73 4.54 -6.91 -8.45
N LEU A 74 3.76 -6.11 -9.15
CA LEU A 74 2.34 -5.91 -8.83
C LEU A 74 1.59 -7.25 -9.01
N VAL A 75 0.99 -7.74 -7.94
CA VAL A 75 0.26 -9.02 -7.94
C VAL A 75 -1.23 -8.87 -7.76
N ASN A 76 -1.69 -7.76 -7.20
CA ASN A 76 -3.12 -7.50 -7.04
C ASN A 76 -3.44 -6.00 -7.07
N VAL A 77 -4.62 -5.67 -7.58
CA VAL A 77 -5.23 -4.35 -7.52
C VAL A 77 -6.64 -4.49 -6.97
N SER A 78 -6.91 -3.87 -5.85
CA SER A 78 -8.27 -3.74 -5.32
C SER A 78 -8.77 -2.32 -5.56
N THR A 79 -9.99 -2.17 -6.07
CA THR A 79 -10.60 -0.87 -6.37
C THR A 79 -11.92 -0.75 -5.63
N GLY A 80 -12.10 0.33 -4.91
CA GLY A 80 -13.34 0.71 -4.25
C GLY A 80 -14.38 1.26 -5.22
N SER A 81 -15.60 1.43 -4.73
CA SER A 81 -16.72 1.99 -5.51
C SER A 81 -16.52 3.46 -5.91
N ASP A 82 -15.66 4.18 -5.21
CA ASP A 82 -15.27 5.57 -5.47
C ASP A 82 -14.13 5.70 -6.50
N GLY A 83 -13.56 4.58 -6.96
CA GLY A 83 -12.45 4.53 -7.92
C GLY A 83 -11.08 4.62 -7.30
N SER A 84 -10.96 4.81 -5.98
CA SER A 84 -9.72 4.66 -5.23
C SER A 84 -9.37 3.19 -4.99
N GLY A 85 -8.18 2.90 -4.50
CA GLY A 85 -7.85 1.51 -4.21
C GLY A 85 -6.43 1.29 -3.70
N VAL A 86 -6.02 0.04 -3.75
CA VAL A 86 -4.72 -0.42 -3.24
C VAL A 86 -4.04 -1.31 -4.28
N LEU A 87 -2.79 -0.99 -4.56
CA LEU A 87 -1.84 -1.84 -5.27
C LEU A 87 -1.15 -2.74 -4.24
N THR A 88 -1.09 -4.04 -4.51
CA THR A 88 -0.37 -5.02 -3.65
C THR A 88 0.73 -5.67 -4.44
N PHE A 89 1.93 -5.68 -3.90
CA PHE A 89 3.15 -6.22 -4.51
C PHE A 89 3.46 -7.62 -3.98
N ALA A 90 4.33 -8.35 -4.68
CA ALA A 90 4.70 -9.72 -4.33
C ALA A 90 5.35 -9.82 -2.95
N SER A 91 6.05 -8.79 -2.49
CA SER A 91 6.60 -8.69 -1.13
C SER A 91 5.54 -8.56 -0.02
N GLY A 92 4.29 -8.26 -0.38
CA GLY A 92 3.23 -7.87 0.55
C GLY A 92 3.16 -6.36 0.83
N ALA A 93 4.09 -5.56 0.28
CA ALA A 93 4.00 -4.11 0.32
C ALA A 93 2.78 -3.59 -0.43
N THR A 94 2.26 -2.45 -0.02
CA THR A 94 1.08 -1.84 -0.64
C THR A 94 1.29 -0.37 -0.93
N MET A 95 0.58 0.13 -1.96
CA MET A 95 0.45 1.57 -2.24
C MET A 95 -1.00 1.90 -2.48
N LYS A 96 -1.48 2.99 -1.88
CA LYS A 96 -2.83 3.50 -2.14
C LYS A 96 -2.84 4.39 -3.37
N PHE A 97 -3.94 4.36 -4.11
CA PHE A 97 -4.20 5.29 -5.20
C PHE A 97 -5.61 5.91 -5.08
N SER A 98 -5.71 7.18 -5.47
CA SER A 98 -6.97 7.92 -5.44
C SER A 98 -7.80 7.74 -6.70
N GLN A 99 -7.16 7.42 -7.83
CA GLN A 99 -7.83 7.14 -9.11
C GLN A 99 -6.97 6.26 -10.01
N ALA A 100 -7.65 5.50 -10.89
CA ALA A 100 -7.06 4.75 -11.97
C ALA A 100 -7.61 5.24 -13.32
N ARG A 101 -6.76 5.42 -14.32
CA ARG A 101 -7.17 5.87 -15.65
C ARG A 101 -6.57 5.00 -16.73
N THR A 102 -7.41 4.59 -17.69
CA THR A 102 -6.94 3.96 -18.93
C THR A 102 -6.35 5.04 -19.84
N MET A 103 -5.10 4.87 -20.24
CA MET A 103 -4.37 5.84 -21.04
C MET A 103 -3.64 5.20 -22.22
N LYS A 104 -3.37 6.00 -23.26
CA LYS A 104 -2.42 5.63 -24.30
C LYS A 104 -1.02 5.93 -23.81
N CYS A 105 -0.18 4.88 -23.75
CA CYS A 105 1.20 4.97 -23.31
C CYS A 105 2.13 4.93 -24.51
N THR A 106 3.03 5.90 -24.60
CA THR A 106 4.16 5.97 -25.52
C THR A 106 5.46 6.10 -24.76
N ALA A 107 6.57 6.09 -25.43
CA ALA A 107 7.89 6.21 -24.82
C ALA A 107 8.76 7.21 -25.57
N TYR A 108 9.60 7.92 -24.84
CA TYR A 108 10.57 8.88 -25.36
C TYR A 108 11.93 8.75 -24.67
N THR A 109 12.97 9.30 -25.30
CA THR A 109 14.32 9.36 -24.73
C THR A 109 14.98 10.70 -25.10
N ALA A 110 15.90 11.16 -24.27
CA ALA A 110 16.66 12.38 -24.56
C ALA A 110 17.60 12.20 -25.76
N GLY A 111 17.86 13.29 -26.49
CA GLY A 111 18.76 13.29 -27.64
C GLY A 111 18.16 12.73 -28.93
N HIS A 112 16.88 12.37 -28.94
CA HIS A 112 16.13 11.96 -30.11
C HIS A 112 14.96 12.90 -30.38
N ASP A 113 14.64 13.15 -31.63
CA ASP A 113 13.49 13.96 -32.11
C ASP A 113 13.39 15.35 -31.46
N GLY A 114 14.54 15.95 -31.11
CA GLY A 114 14.60 17.24 -30.46
C GLY A 114 14.28 17.26 -28.97
N VAL A 115 14.18 16.10 -28.34
CA VAL A 115 13.94 15.97 -26.89
C VAL A 115 15.21 16.36 -26.13
N GLY A 116 15.06 17.36 -25.25
CA GLY A 116 16.13 17.79 -24.34
C GLY A 116 16.31 16.87 -23.14
N THR A 117 17.23 17.28 -22.27
CA THR A 117 17.53 16.55 -21.03
C THR A 117 16.81 17.11 -19.80
N ARG A 118 16.00 18.17 -19.97
CA ARG A 118 15.27 18.84 -18.89
C ARG A 118 13.77 18.71 -19.07
N THR A 119 13.10 18.40 -17.97
CA THR A 119 11.64 18.34 -17.88
C THR A 119 11.02 19.72 -17.71
N ALA A 120 9.70 19.82 -17.82
CA ALA A 120 8.94 21.04 -17.55
C ALA A 120 9.05 21.50 -16.09
N THR A 121 9.34 20.62 -15.14
CA THR A 121 9.60 20.96 -13.72
C THR A 121 11.05 21.40 -13.47
N GLY A 122 11.93 21.31 -14.49
CA GLY A 122 13.34 21.70 -14.39
C GLY A 122 14.28 20.58 -13.91
N THR A 123 13.78 19.37 -13.70
CA THR A 123 14.59 18.20 -13.36
C THR A 123 15.27 17.62 -14.60
N THR A 124 16.27 16.76 -14.41
CA THR A 124 16.88 16.01 -15.51
C THR A 124 16.05 14.76 -15.77
N VAL A 125 15.81 14.43 -17.05
CA VAL A 125 15.09 13.23 -17.44
C VAL A 125 15.84 11.97 -17.02
N HIS A 126 15.12 11.00 -16.49
CA HIS A 126 15.62 9.68 -16.13
C HIS A 126 14.45 8.67 -16.12
N LYS A 127 14.73 7.38 -16.06
CA LYS A 127 13.67 6.37 -15.90
C LYS A 127 12.86 6.66 -14.64
N GLY A 128 11.52 6.68 -14.77
CA GLY A 128 10.62 7.11 -13.71
C GLY A 128 10.09 8.54 -13.89
N VAL A 129 10.44 9.22 -15.00
CA VAL A 129 9.84 10.50 -15.41
C VAL A 129 8.79 10.25 -16.50
N ALA A 130 7.68 10.97 -16.43
CA ALA A 130 6.64 10.94 -17.45
C ALA A 130 6.20 12.34 -17.90
N ALA A 131 5.90 12.47 -19.19
CA ALA A 131 5.18 13.61 -19.74
C ALA A 131 3.68 13.33 -19.77
N VAL A 132 2.90 14.29 -19.26
CA VAL A 132 1.45 14.16 -19.09
C VAL A 132 0.70 15.41 -19.60
N ASP A 133 -0.62 15.29 -19.73
CA ASP A 133 -1.49 16.47 -19.72
C ASP A 133 -1.71 16.90 -18.26
N LYS A 134 -1.20 18.06 -17.87
CA LYS A 134 -1.30 18.59 -16.50
C LYS A 134 -2.74 18.80 -16.01
N ARG A 135 -3.74 18.75 -16.92
CA ARG A 135 -5.17 18.76 -16.59
C ARG A 135 -5.69 17.38 -16.20
N VAL A 136 -4.97 16.32 -16.60
CA VAL A 136 -5.28 14.93 -16.26
C VAL A 136 -4.57 14.52 -14.99
N PHE A 137 -3.26 14.78 -14.92
CA PHE A 137 -2.42 14.60 -13.74
C PHE A 137 -1.60 15.87 -13.50
N PRO A 138 -1.76 16.53 -12.35
CA PRO A 138 -0.93 17.68 -11.99
C PRO A 138 0.57 17.32 -12.03
N LEU A 139 1.41 18.28 -12.39
CA LEU A 139 2.86 18.09 -12.29
C LEU A 139 3.26 17.88 -10.83
N GLY A 140 4.20 16.97 -10.61
CA GLY A 140 4.62 16.52 -9.28
C GLY A 140 3.85 15.30 -8.75
N SER A 141 2.78 14.87 -9.44
CA SER A 141 2.03 13.65 -9.02
C SER A 141 2.90 12.40 -9.14
N ASP A 142 2.84 11.55 -8.12
CA ASP A 142 3.41 10.21 -8.16
C ASP A 142 2.39 9.23 -8.77
N LEU A 143 2.87 8.46 -9.72
CA LEU A 143 2.06 7.57 -10.54
C LEU A 143 2.64 6.16 -10.51
N TYR A 144 1.78 5.17 -10.71
CA TYR A 144 2.19 3.81 -11.04
C TYR A 144 1.59 3.41 -12.37
N VAL A 145 2.41 2.88 -13.30
CA VAL A 145 1.99 2.61 -14.68
C VAL A 145 2.13 1.15 -15.03
N VAL A 146 1.01 0.57 -15.44
CA VAL A 146 0.93 -0.80 -15.99
C VAL A 146 0.47 -0.71 -17.44
N ALA A 147 1.39 -0.76 -18.38
CA ALA A 147 1.08 -0.84 -19.79
C ALA A 147 0.80 -2.31 -20.20
N LYS A 148 -0.05 -2.52 -21.19
CA LYS A 148 -0.38 -3.86 -21.66
C LYS A 148 0.88 -4.64 -22.06
N GLY A 149 1.16 -5.72 -21.33
CA GLY A 149 2.33 -6.58 -21.54
C GLY A 149 3.64 -6.03 -20.95
N MET A 150 3.61 -4.90 -20.22
CA MET A 150 4.79 -4.34 -19.55
C MET A 150 4.38 -3.50 -18.34
N GLU A 151 4.90 -3.85 -17.19
CA GLU A 151 4.83 -3.04 -15.98
C GLU A 151 5.97 -2.03 -16.00
N TYR A 152 5.65 -0.74 -16.21
CA TYR A 152 6.65 0.32 -16.18
C TYR A 152 7.03 0.67 -14.74
N GLY A 153 6.05 0.66 -13.83
CA GLY A 153 6.23 0.89 -12.41
C GLY A 153 6.05 2.35 -11.99
N LEU A 154 6.74 2.71 -10.92
CA LEU A 154 6.73 4.05 -10.36
C LEU A 154 7.23 5.08 -11.35
N THR A 155 6.50 6.19 -11.47
CA THR A 155 6.89 7.34 -12.28
C THR A 155 6.32 8.61 -11.70
N ARG A 156 6.95 9.74 -11.99
CA ARG A 156 6.52 11.06 -11.56
C ARG A 156 6.15 11.90 -12.75
N ALA A 157 5.03 12.60 -12.67
CA ALA A 157 4.57 13.56 -13.68
C ALA A 157 5.43 14.83 -13.61
N GLU A 158 6.52 14.88 -14.39
CA GLU A 158 7.48 15.99 -14.36
C GLU A 158 7.55 16.76 -15.68
N ASP A 159 6.96 16.21 -16.73
CA ASP A 159 7.01 16.82 -18.04
C ASP A 159 5.61 16.99 -18.67
N THR A 160 5.53 17.80 -19.70
CA THR A 160 4.29 18.16 -20.39
C THR A 160 4.39 17.83 -21.88
N GLY A 161 3.37 18.23 -22.65
CA GLY A 161 3.33 18.02 -24.10
C GLY A 161 2.29 17.01 -24.53
N MET A 162 1.81 16.19 -23.60
CA MET A 162 0.68 15.29 -23.86
C MET A 162 -0.66 16.03 -23.78
N LYS A 163 -1.66 15.53 -24.50
CA LYS A 163 -3.05 16.05 -24.48
C LYS A 163 -4.04 14.91 -24.24
N GLY A 164 -4.93 15.12 -23.27
CA GLY A 164 -5.95 14.16 -22.89
C GLY A 164 -5.38 12.89 -22.26
N PRO A 165 -6.00 11.71 -22.43
CA PRO A 165 -5.63 10.47 -21.77
C PRO A 165 -4.40 9.82 -22.43
N LYS A 166 -3.28 10.52 -22.45
CA LYS A 166 -1.98 10.08 -23.00
C LYS A 166 -0.89 10.35 -21.97
N ILE A 167 0.05 9.43 -21.88
CA ILE A 167 1.25 9.51 -21.08
C ILE A 167 2.46 9.08 -21.92
N ASP A 168 3.55 9.82 -21.83
CA ASP A 168 4.81 9.49 -22.50
C ASP A 168 5.86 9.19 -21.44
N LEU A 169 6.41 7.98 -21.49
CA LEU A 169 7.26 7.41 -20.47
C LEU A 169 8.72 7.49 -20.89
N TYR A 170 9.57 8.03 -20.03
CA TYR A 170 10.99 8.12 -20.33
C TYR A 170 11.65 6.74 -20.34
N MET A 171 12.47 6.50 -21.36
CA MET A 171 13.33 5.32 -21.50
C MET A 171 14.79 5.76 -21.62
N GLU A 172 15.69 4.91 -21.15
CA GLU A 172 17.12 5.21 -21.17
C GLU A 172 17.72 5.16 -22.59
N SER A 173 17.07 4.48 -23.52
CA SER A 173 17.54 4.34 -24.89
C SER A 173 16.42 4.39 -25.93
N TYR A 174 16.78 4.79 -27.16
CA TYR A 174 15.87 4.77 -28.30
C TYR A 174 15.40 3.33 -28.62
N GLN A 175 16.26 2.34 -28.44
CA GLN A 175 15.90 0.94 -28.64
C GLN A 175 14.78 0.50 -27.69
N GLU A 176 14.81 0.92 -26.42
CA GLU A 176 13.75 0.65 -25.47
C GLU A 176 12.45 1.36 -25.88
N CYS A 177 12.52 2.60 -26.41
CA CYS A 177 11.35 3.28 -26.95
C CYS A 177 10.69 2.49 -28.09
N ILE A 178 11.48 1.98 -29.01
CA ILE A 178 10.99 1.16 -30.14
C ILE A 178 10.35 -0.14 -29.63
N GLN A 179 10.96 -0.82 -28.69
CA GLN A 179 10.42 -2.05 -28.10
C GLN A 179 9.13 -1.79 -27.31
N PHE A 180 9.07 -0.66 -26.61
CA PHE A 180 7.86 -0.26 -25.90
C PHE A 180 6.73 0.05 -26.88
N GLY A 181 7.00 0.82 -27.91
CA GLY A 181 6.04 1.20 -28.94
C GLY A 181 4.86 2.00 -28.39
N ARG A 182 3.65 1.68 -28.87
CA ARG A 182 2.39 2.28 -28.42
C ARG A 182 1.54 1.23 -27.73
N ARG A 183 1.12 1.51 -26.51
CA ARG A 183 0.33 0.56 -25.70
C ARG A 183 -0.86 1.27 -25.06
N THR A 184 -1.88 0.51 -24.72
CA THR A 184 -2.89 0.96 -23.76
C THR A 184 -2.45 0.46 -22.39
N GLY A 185 -2.59 1.28 -21.37
CA GLY A 185 -2.24 0.91 -20.00
C GLY A 185 -3.16 1.57 -18.99
N THR A 186 -3.01 1.17 -17.74
CA THR A 186 -3.64 1.81 -16.58
C THR A 186 -2.59 2.62 -15.84
N VAL A 187 -2.93 3.85 -15.54
CA VAL A 187 -2.12 4.78 -14.73
C VAL A 187 -2.87 5.03 -13.43
N TYR A 188 -2.22 4.74 -12.33
CA TYR A 188 -2.74 4.92 -10.98
C TYR A 188 -2.13 6.21 -10.40
N LEU A 189 -2.96 7.13 -9.92
CA LEU A 189 -2.52 8.30 -9.17
C LEU A 189 -2.35 7.90 -7.72
N LEU A 190 -1.10 7.86 -7.26
CA LEU A 190 -0.76 7.43 -5.90
C LEU A 190 -1.16 8.51 -4.88
N GLU A 191 -1.49 8.08 -3.69
CA GLU A 191 -1.68 8.93 -2.52
C GLU A 191 -0.34 9.15 -1.81
N ASP A 192 -0.16 10.36 -1.24
CA ASP A 192 1.02 10.72 -0.44
C ASP A 192 1.06 9.99 0.92
#